data_44a4e3380b394657b320a266f613b2bd
#
_entry.id   44a4e3380b394657b320a266f613b2bd
#
_cell.length_a   1.000
_cell.length_b   1.000
_cell.length_c   1.000
_cell.angle_alpha   90.00
_cell.angle_beta   90.00
_cell.angle_gamma   90.00
#
_symmetry.space_group_name_H-M   'P 1'
#
loop_
_entity.id
_entity.type
_entity.pdbx_description
1 polymer ?
#
loop_
_entity_poly.entity_id
_entity_poly.type
_entity_poly.pdbx_seq_one_letter_code
_entity_poly.pdbx_strand_id
1 'polypeptide(L)'
;GRVHVNGRINQAYEAAQLYYVQDMTMDGIANRLGVSRATVSRLLKSARETGMVQIRLDDSFRVRSELERRISERYKTRVSLVNTRADATPIAVMGQVARTAAQLLDSLIDDGTNVGVAWGATVTEVSRHLPRRPLNGVKIVQLNGAGNAHHTGIPYLDTLLGRLVTAYDAYIVHFPVPAFFDYADTKDAMWRERSVQATLRAQRKVDVALFGIGAFGGAIPSHVYSGGYFDAAAQRTLREQGVVGDICTILLREDGSWKDLEMNRRASGPTPTELTHIPRRLCVASGVHRAAVLRAALRTGAITDLVLDEQLGRALIEK
;
A
#
# COMPACT_ATOMS: atom_id res chain seq x y z
N GLY A 1 32.29 -3.75 15.38
CA GLY A 1 30.89 -3.84 14.93
C GLY A 1 30.70 -4.66 13.65
N ARG A 2 31.55 -4.54 12.65
CA ARG A 2 31.40 -5.23 11.35
C ARG A 2 31.60 -6.74 11.39
N VAL A 3 32.45 -7.26 12.27
CA VAL A 3 32.75 -8.70 12.36
C VAL A 3 31.57 -9.49 12.97
N HIS A 4 30.88 -8.90 13.95
CA HIS A 4 29.70 -9.57 14.56
C HIS A 4 28.45 -9.58 13.66
N VAL A 5 28.31 -8.56 12.80
CA VAL A 5 27.18 -8.50 11.84
C VAL A 5 27.34 -9.56 10.76
N ASN A 6 28.55 -9.73 10.22
CA ASN A 6 28.83 -10.77 9.22
C ASN A 6 28.63 -12.20 9.78
N GLY A 7 28.99 -12.45 11.04
CA GLY A 7 28.78 -13.73 11.68
C GLY A 7 27.31 -14.13 11.80
N ARG A 8 26.43 -13.18 12.17
CA ARG A 8 24.98 -13.44 12.27
C ARG A 8 24.32 -13.62 10.90
N ILE A 9 24.74 -12.87 9.91
CA ILE A 9 24.26 -13.00 8.54
C ILE A 9 24.58 -14.38 8.00
N ASN A 10 25.82 -14.86 8.19
CA ASN A 10 26.25 -16.19 7.77
C ASN A 10 25.47 -17.31 8.50
N GLN A 11 25.24 -17.18 9.81
CA GLN A 11 24.43 -18.13 10.56
C GLN A 11 22.98 -18.18 10.10
N ALA A 12 22.38 -17.03 9.77
CA ALA A 12 21.02 -16.98 9.26
C ALA A 12 20.91 -17.70 7.90
N TYR A 13 21.88 -17.49 7.02
CA TYR A 13 21.95 -18.16 5.73
C TYR A 13 22.11 -19.68 5.91
N GLU A 14 23.04 -20.11 6.75
CA GLU A 14 23.29 -21.52 7.03
C GLU A 14 22.05 -22.20 7.63
N ALA A 15 21.41 -21.58 8.62
CA ALA A 15 20.18 -22.10 9.20
C ALA A 15 19.06 -22.23 8.14
N ALA A 16 18.92 -21.24 7.28
CA ALA A 16 17.94 -21.26 6.20
C ALA A 16 18.22 -22.38 5.19
N GLN A 17 19.47 -22.59 4.80
CA GLN A 17 19.86 -23.66 3.90
C GLN A 17 19.55 -25.03 4.50
N LEU A 18 19.89 -25.25 5.77
CA LEU A 18 19.63 -26.51 6.47
C LEU A 18 18.13 -26.77 6.59
N TYR A 19 17.33 -25.75 6.83
CA TYR A 19 15.89 -25.88 7.01
C TYR A 19 15.13 -26.03 5.70
N TYR A 20 15.32 -25.10 4.77
CA TYR A 20 14.52 -25.02 3.54
C TYR A 20 15.04 -25.88 2.39
N VAL A 21 16.34 -26.18 2.35
CA VAL A 21 16.95 -26.93 1.26
C VAL A 21 17.25 -28.37 1.66
N GLN A 22 17.67 -28.60 2.92
CA GLN A 22 18.05 -29.89 3.41
C GLN A 22 17.02 -30.57 4.32
N ASP A 23 15.85 -29.92 4.51
CA ASP A 23 14.72 -30.45 5.31
C ASP A 23 15.09 -30.87 6.75
N MET A 24 16.08 -30.21 7.35
CA MET A 24 16.40 -30.45 8.73
C MET A 24 15.36 -29.84 9.67
N THR A 25 15.13 -30.55 10.80
CA THR A 25 14.28 -30.01 11.86
C THR A 25 14.97 -28.85 12.58
N MET A 26 14.19 -27.97 13.20
CA MET A 26 14.75 -26.86 13.99
C MET A 26 15.63 -27.36 15.13
N ASP A 27 15.29 -28.51 15.78
CA ASP A 27 16.09 -29.13 16.82
C ASP A 27 17.41 -29.71 16.26
N GLY A 28 17.38 -30.33 15.09
CA GLY A 28 18.57 -30.80 14.40
C GLY A 28 19.52 -29.64 14.01
N ILE A 29 18.98 -28.53 13.56
CA ILE A 29 19.76 -27.34 13.26
C ILE A 29 20.37 -26.73 14.52
N ALA A 30 19.59 -26.65 15.60
CA ALA A 30 20.06 -26.18 16.91
C ALA A 30 21.27 -26.97 17.39
N ASN A 31 21.20 -28.29 17.32
CA ASN A 31 22.30 -29.18 17.67
C ASN A 31 23.53 -28.98 16.78
N ARG A 32 23.31 -28.87 15.47
CA ARG A 32 24.40 -28.70 14.49
C ARG A 32 25.11 -27.35 14.61
N LEU A 33 24.39 -26.27 14.88
CA LEU A 33 24.94 -24.92 15.01
C LEU A 33 25.39 -24.62 16.45
N GLY A 34 25.11 -25.48 17.41
CA GLY A 34 25.44 -25.24 18.82
C GLY A 34 24.66 -24.10 19.44
N VAL A 35 23.41 -23.92 19.06
CA VAL A 35 22.51 -22.83 19.51
C VAL A 35 21.19 -23.41 20.01
N SER A 36 20.37 -22.57 20.66
CA SER A 36 19.03 -22.98 21.08
C SER A 36 18.04 -23.02 19.90
N ARG A 37 16.98 -23.83 20.05
CA ARG A 37 15.88 -23.84 19.09
C ARG A 37 15.25 -22.44 18.87
N ALA A 38 15.14 -21.65 19.94
CA ALA A 38 14.66 -20.28 19.87
C ALA A 38 15.59 -19.39 19.02
N THR A 39 16.90 -19.62 19.09
CA THR A 39 17.88 -18.94 18.24
C THR A 39 17.71 -19.32 16.77
N VAL A 40 17.50 -20.61 16.47
CA VAL A 40 17.21 -21.08 15.11
C VAL A 40 15.95 -20.39 14.55
N SER A 41 14.89 -20.32 15.35
CA SER A 41 13.66 -19.65 14.96
C SER A 41 13.91 -18.18 14.60
N ARG A 42 14.71 -17.47 15.40
CA ARG A 42 15.09 -16.06 15.12
C ARG A 42 15.97 -15.92 13.87
N LEU A 43 16.90 -16.86 13.65
CA LEU A 43 17.75 -16.88 12.45
C LEU A 43 16.90 -17.07 11.17
N LEU A 44 15.96 -18.02 11.19
CA LEU A 44 15.06 -18.27 10.07
C LEU A 44 14.14 -17.07 9.80
N LYS A 45 13.64 -16.42 10.86
CA LYS A 45 12.86 -15.20 10.74
C LYS A 45 13.69 -14.08 10.10
N SER A 46 14.91 -13.87 10.58
CA SER A 46 15.84 -12.89 10.03
C SER A 46 16.15 -13.17 8.55
N ALA A 47 16.35 -14.44 8.18
CA ALA A 47 16.59 -14.82 6.78
C ALA A 47 15.42 -14.46 5.85
N ARG A 48 14.19 -14.58 6.34
CA ARG A 48 12.99 -14.12 5.59
C ARG A 48 12.90 -12.60 5.54
N GLU A 49 13.11 -11.92 6.66
CA GLU A 49 13.02 -10.46 6.75
C GLU A 49 14.08 -9.73 5.91
N THR A 50 15.26 -10.35 5.78
CA THR A 50 16.37 -9.79 4.98
C THR A 50 16.31 -10.18 3.49
N GLY A 51 15.33 -11.02 3.11
CA GLY A 51 15.17 -11.49 1.72
C GLY A 51 16.12 -12.60 1.30
N MET A 52 16.91 -13.17 2.22
CA MET A 52 17.72 -14.37 1.94
C MET A 52 16.84 -15.56 1.55
N VAL A 53 15.66 -15.65 2.16
CA VAL A 53 14.64 -16.65 1.87
C VAL A 53 13.43 -15.94 1.33
N GLN A 54 13.01 -16.34 0.14
CA GLN A 54 11.78 -15.86 -0.51
C GLN A 54 10.83 -17.05 -0.63
N ILE A 55 9.68 -16.96 0.02
CA ILE A 55 8.63 -17.98 -0.05
C ILE A 55 7.53 -17.42 -0.94
N ARG A 56 7.21 -18.15 -2.01
CA ARG A 56 6.09 -17.83 -2.91
C ARG A 56 5.09 -18.97 -2.89
N LEU A 57 3.83 -18.63 -2.76
CA LEU A 57 2.72 -19.56 -2.95
C LEU A 57 2.17 -19.37 -4.36
N ASP A 58 1.86 -20.46 -5.02
CA ASP A 58 1.20 -20.42 -6.31
C ASP A 58 -0.30 -20.20 -6.10
N ASP A 59 -0.78 -19.02 -6.48
CA ASP A 59 -2.19 -18.63 -6.33
C ASP A 59 -3.16 -19.50 -7.13
N SER A 60 -2.68 -20.25 -8.11
CA SER A 60 -3.53 -21.18 -8.89
C SER A 60 -4.12 -22.30 -8.02
N PHE A 61 -3.47 -22.63 -6.90
CA PHE A 61 -3.96 -23.63 -5.93
C PHE A 61 -4.86 -23.03 -4.87
N ARG A 62 -5.07 -21.72 -4.87
CA ARG A 62 -5.86 -21.04 -3.84
C ARG A 62 -7.35 -21.28 -4.07
N VAL A 63 -8.00 -21.83 -3.06
CA VAL A 63 -9.48 -21.93 -3.04
C VAL A 63 -10.02 -20.57 -2.58
N ARG A 64 -10.77 -19.92 -3.46
CA ARG A 64 -11.43 -18.64 -3.12
C ARG A 64 -12.64 -18.91 -2.25
N SER A 65 -12.81 -18.11 -1.19
CA SER A 65 -14.00 -18.15 -0.37
C SER A 65 -15.22 -17.64 -1.15
N GLU A 66 -16.43 -18.03 -0.69
CA GLU A 66 -17.66 -17.54 -1.29
C GLU A 66 -17.78 -16.02 -1.19
N LEU A 67 -17.37 -15.44 -0.06
CA LEU A 67 -17.39 -13.99 0.13
C LEU A 67 -16.46 -13.27 -0.86
N GLU A 68 -15.25 -13.78 -1.10
CA GLU A 68 -14.36 -13.26 -2.13
C GLU A 68 -15.00 -13.28 -3.52
N ARG A 69 -15.66 -14.40 -3.87
CA ARG A 69 -16.36 -14.53 -5.16
C ARG A 69 -17.50 -13.53 -5.30
N ARG A 70 -18.30 -13.35 -4.26
CA ARG A 70 -19.43 -12.40 -4.25
C ARG A 70 -18.94 -10.96 -4.44
N ILE A 71 -17.89 -10.55 -3.76
CA ILE A 71 -17.31 -9.21 -3.91
C ILE A 71 -16.71 -9.05 -5.32
N SER A 72 -15.97 -10.05 -5.79
CA SER A 72 -15.35 -10.05 -7.11
C SER A 72 -16.38 -9.93 -8.23
N GLU A 73 -17.47 -10.67 -8.15
CA GLU A 73 -18.55 -10.63 -9.14
C GLU A 73 -19.30 -9.29 -9.13
N ARG A 74 -19.58 -8.76 -7.94
CA ARG A 74 -20.33 -7.49 -7.80
C ARG A 74 -19.53 -6.31 -8.35
N TYR A 75 -18.23 -6.25 -8.08
CA TYR A 75 -17.39 -5.06 -8.37
C TYR A 75 -16.40 -5.28 -9.51
N LYS A 76 -16.39 -6.44 -10.15
CA LYS A 76 -15.49 -6.76 -11.26
C LYS A 76 -14.01 -6.56 -10.89
N THR A 77 -13.59 -7.02 -9.72
CA THR A 77 -12.23 -6.87 -9.21
C THR A 77 -11.71 -8.19 -8.65
N ARG A 78 -10.39 -8.38 -8.64
CA ARG A 78 -9.76 -9.52 -7.98
C ARG A 78 -9.70 -9.20 -6.48
N VAL A 79 -10.12 -10.14 -5.64
CA VAL A 79 -10.27 -9.92 -4.20
C VAL A 79 -9.46 -10.95 -3.42
N SER A 80 -8.70 -10.48 -2.46
CA SER A 80 -8.01 -11.29 -1.46
C SER A 80 -8.48 -10.89 -0.07
N LEU A 81 -9.29 -11.74 0.57
CA LEU A 81 -9.72 -11.57 1.95
C LEU A 81 -8.69 -12.13 2.91
N VAL A 82 -8.41 -11.35 3.93
CA VAL A 82 -7.52 -11.75 5.02
C VAL A 82 -8.36 -12.09 6.24
N ASN A 83 -8.28 -13.35 6.67
CA ASN A 83 -8.93 -13.80 7.88
C ASN A 83 -8.12 -13.32 9.08
N THR A 84 -8.80 -12.64 9.99
CA THR A 84 -8.22 -12.16 11.24
C THR A 84 -9.03 -12.70 12.42
N ARG A 85 -8.40 -12.79 13.59
CA ARG A 85 -9.12 -13.15 14.81
C ARG A 85 -10.16 -12.09 15.13
N ALA A 86 -11.33 -12.51 15.64
CA ALA A 86 -12.42 -11.60 15.99
C ALA A 86 -12.03 -10.57 17.06
N ASP A 87 -11.08 -10.92 17.93
CA ASP A 87 -10.55 -10.07 19.00
C ASP A 87 -9.29 -9.28 18.59
N ALA A 88 -8.86 -9.35 17.33
CA ALA A 88 -7.67 -8.65 16.86
C ALA A 88 -7.87 -7.13 16.92
N THR A 89 -6.82 -6.43 17.36
CA THR A 89 -6.82 -4.97 17.38
C THR A 89 -6.81 -4.37 15.96
N PRO A 90 -7.30 -3.15 15.76
CA PRO A 90 -7.24 -2.49 14.43
C PRO A 90 -5.83 -2.45 13.83
N ILE A 91 -4.81 -2.22 14.65
CA ILE A 91 -3.40 -2.23 14.20
C ILE A 91 -2.97 -3.64 13.76
N ALA A 92 -3.34 -4.67 14.50
CA ALA A 92 -3.04 -6.05 14.14
C ALA A 92 -3.73 -6.47 12.83
N VAL A 93 -4.99 -6.09 12.66
CA VAL A 93 -5.74 -6.32 11.40
C VAL A 93 -5.06 -5.63 10.22
N MET A 94 -4.73 -4.36 10.36
CA MET A 94 -4.01 -3.61 9.33
C MET A 94 -2.67 -4.27 8.98
N GLY A 95 -1.92 -4.73 9.98
CA GLY A 95 -0.65 -5.42 9.79
C GLY A 95 -0.78 -6.72 8.99
N GLN A 96 -1.81 -7.51 9.25
CA GLN A 96 -2.05 -8.76 8.51
C GLN A 96 -2.51 -8.50 7.07
N VAL A 97 -3.40 -7.54 6.86
CA VAL A 97 -3.82 -7.10 5.52
C VAL A 97 -2.64 -6.56 4.73
N ALA A 98 -1.83 -5.71 5.34
CA ALA A 98 -0.64 -5.14 4.71
C ALA A 98 0.40 -6.20 4.33
N ARG A 99 0.59 -7.23 5.13
CA ARG A 99 1.49 -8.34 4.84
C ARG A 99 1.04 -9.11 3.60
N THR A 100 -0.23 -9.43 3.49
CA THR A 100 -0.80 -10.09 2.31
C THR A 100 -0.68 -9.21 1.08
N ALA A 101 -0.97 -7.93 1.21
CA ALA A 101 -0.84 -6.96 0.12
C ALA A 101 0.62 -6.81 -0.35
N ALA A 102 1.59 -6.84 0.57
CA ALA A 102 3.01 -6.79 0.23
C ALA A 102 3.45 -7.99 -0.61
N GLN A 103 2.96 -9.18 -0.29
CA GLN A 103 3.22 -10.40 -1.07
C GLN A 103 2.64 -10.29 -2.49
N LEU A 104 1.42 -9.78 -2.62
CA LEU A 104 0.80 -9.56 -3.91
C LEU A 104 1.56 -8.51 -4.71
N LEU A 105 1.86 -7.36 -4.12
CA LEU A 105 2.63 -6.31 -4.78
C LEU A 105 3.99 -6.82 -5.26
N ASP A 106 4.73 -7.54 -4.42
CA ASP A 106 6.03 -8.11 -4.78
C ASP A 106 5.93 -9.03 -6.00
N SER A 107 4.86 -9.82 -6.09
CA SER A 107 4.63 -10.71 -7.24
C SER A 107 4.38 -9.96 -8.56
N LEU A 108 4.02 -8.69 -8.50
CA LEU A 108 3.74 -7.85 -9.66
C LEU A 108 4.93 -6.99 -10.09
N ILE A 109 6.04 -7.06 -9.38
CA ILE A 109 7.23 -6.25 -9.64
C ILE A 109 8.37 -7.12 -10.17
N ASP A 110 8.86 -6.78 -11.35
CA ASP A 110 10.02 -7.38 -11.99
C ASP A 110 10.98 -6.28 -12.45
N ASP A 111 12.07 -6.65 -13.12
CA ASP A 111 13.00 -5.68 -13.72
C ASP A 111 12.25 -4.69 -14.62
N GLY A 112 12.54 -3.42 -14.44
CA GLY A 112 11.96 -2.34 -15.25
C GLY A 112 10.53 -1.94 -14.89
N THR A 113 9.90 -2.54 -13.87
CA THR A 113 8.55 -2.18 -13.46
C THR A 113 8.50 -0.77 -12.90
N ASN A 114 7.51 0.01 -13.34
CA ASN A 114 7.19 1.33 -12.79
C ASN A 114 6.04 1.18 -11.78
N VAL A 115 6.33 1.44 -10.51
CA VAL A 115 5.37 1.33 -9.41
C VAL A 115 4.93 2.72 -8.99
N GLY A 116 3.65 2.99 -9.13
CA GLY A 116 3.05 4.24 -8.63
C GLY A 116 2.56 4.05 -7.20
N VAL A 117 2.83 5.02 -6.35
CA VAL A 117 2.46 4.95 -4.93
C VAL A 117 1.75 6.22 -4.50
N ALA A 118 0.54 6.08 -3.98
CA ALA A 118 -0.14 7.13 -3.26
C ALA A 118 0.07 6.94 -1.76
N TRP A 119 0.52 7.98 -1.08
CA TRP A 119 0.84 7.89 0.35
C TRP A 119 -0.39 7.66 1.23
N GLY A 120 -0.18 7.02 2.36
CA GLY A 120 -1.19 6.74 3.37
C GLY A 120 -0.67 5.77 4.43
N ALA A 121 -1.36 5.67 5.56
CA ALA A 121 -0.94 4.82 6.68
C ALA A 121 -0.90 3.33 6.29
N THR A 122 -1.90 2.86 5.57
CA THR A 122 -1.98 1.46 5.13
C THR A 122 -0.87 1.13 4.12
N VAL A 123 -0.61 2.02 3.17
CA VAL A 123 0.47 1.86 2.19
C VAL A 123 1.84 1.87 2.87
N THR A 124 2.02 2.72 3.86
CA THR A 124 3.24 2.73 4.68
C THR A 124 3.43 1.39 5.40
N GLU A 125 2.36 0.81 5.93
CA GLU A 125 2.43 -0.51 6.56
C GLU A 125 2.77 -1.62 5.54
N VAL A 126 2.21 -1.57 4.33
CA VAL A 126 2.59 -2.49 3.23
C VAL A 126 4.10 -2.43 2.98
N SER A 127 4.67 -1.24 2.92
CA SER A 127 6.10 -1.06 2.65
C SER A 127 7.00 -1.73 3.69
N ARG A 128 6.54 -1.88 4.93
CA ARG A 128 7.29 -2.57 6.00
C ARG A 128 7.45 -4.07 5.77
N HIS A 129 6.56 -4.68 5.01
CA HIS A 129 6.51 -6.13 4.80
C HIS A 129 7.07 -6.57 3.45
N LEU A 130 7.61 -5.64 2.66
CA LEU A 130 8.24 -5.98 1.39
C LEU A 130 9.56 -6.70 1.62
N PRO A 131 9.81 -7.84 0.93
CA PRO A 131 11.09 -8.51 0.98
C PRO A 131 12.16 -7.69 0.27
N ARG A 132 13.40 -7.82 0.72
CA ARG A 132 14.52 -7.26 -0.04
C ARG A 132 14.81 -8.15 -1.25
N ARG A 133 14.53 -7.62 -2.43
CA ARG A 133 14.72 -8.32 -3.70
C ARG A 133 15.25 -7.32 -4.74
N PRO A 134 16.57 -7.03 -4.72
CA PRO A 134 17.16 -6.08 -5.66
C PRO A 134 16.85 -6.45 -7.10
N LEU A 135 16.39 -5.46 -7.86
CA LEU A 135 16.03 -5.57 -9.27
C LEU A 135 16.72 -4.46 -10.07
N ASN A 136 16.64 -4.54 -11.39
CA ASN A 136 17.20 -3.55 -12.28
C ASN A 136 16.11 -2.66 -12.88
N GLY A 137 16.30 -1.34 -12.81
CA GLY A 137 15.46 -0.38 -13.50
C GLY A 137 14.05 -0.20 -12.94
N VAL A 138 13.79 -0.61 -11.71
CA VAL A 138 12.51 -0.34 -11.04
C VAL A 138 12.44 1.14 -10.66
N LYS A 139 11.32 1.78 -10.97
CA LYS A 139 11.02 3.15 -10.57
C LYS A 139 9.84 3.18 -9.60
N ILE A 140 9.98 3.95 -8.56
CA ILE A 140 8.91 4.25 -7.61
C ILE A 140 8.44 5.67 -7.92
N VAL A 141 7.22 5.79 -8.40
CA VAL A 141 6.64 7.06 -8.86
C VAL A 141 5.61 7.53 -7.84
N GLN A 142 5.85 8.69 -7.26
CA GLN A 142 4.89 9.33 -6.36
C GLN A 142 3.67 9.79 -7.16
N LEU A 143 2.46 9.37 -6.74
CA LEU A 143 1.23 9.67 -7.48
C LEU A 143 0.54 10.95 -7.01
N ASN A 144 0.68 11.32 -5.74
CA ASN A 144 0.03 12.52 -5.19
C ASN A 144 1.01 13.33 -4.34
N GLY A 145 0.85 14.64 -4.37
CA GLY A 145 1.61 15.55 -3.54
C GLY A 145 1.33 15.34 -2.05
N ALA A 146 2.25 15.73 -1.19
CA ALA A 146 2.15 15.50 0.25
C ALA A 146 2.23 16.78 1.09
N GLY A 147 2.60 17.90 0.52
CA GLY A 147 2.73 19.17 1.24
C GLY A 147 1.38 19.74 1.68
N ASN A 148 1.37 20.39 2.84
CA ASN A 148 0.23 21.15 3.36
C ASN A 148 0.70 22.43 4.05
N ALA A 149 -0.22 23.22 4.63
CA ALA A 149 0.09 24.49 5.29
C ALA A 149 1.00 24.36 6.52
N HIS A 150 1.17 23.17 7.08
CA HIS A 150 1.91 22.93 8.32
C HIS A 150 3.28 22.26 8.08
N HIS A 151 3.44 21.49 6.99
CA HIS A 151 4.69 20.80 6.67
C HIS A 151 4.78 20.43 5.20
N THR A 152 6.00 20.12 4.75
CA THR A 152 6.29 19.75 3.35
C THR A 152 5.84 18.32 2.99
N GLY A 153 5.57 17.46 3.97
CA GLY A 153 5.30 16.04 3.75
C GLY A 153 6.55 15.17 3.52
N ILE A 154 7.72 15.78 3.35
CA ILE A 154 8.96 15.05 3.02
C ILE A 154 9.32 13.98 4.06
N PRO A 155 9.34 14.24 5.39
CA PRO A 155 9.69 13.20 6.36
C PRO A 155 8.75 11.99 6.33
N TYR A 156 7.47 12.20 6.07
CA TYR A 156 6.48 11.15 5.94
C TYR A 156 6.71 10.29 4.69
N LEU A 157 6.95 10.95 3.56
CA LEU A 157 7.25 10.28 2.29
C LEU A 157 8.57 9.52 2.33
N ASP A 158 9.60 10.07 2.97
CA ASP A 158 10.92 9.43 3.05
C ASP A 158 10.85 8.05 3.69
N THR A 159 10.03 7.88 4.72
CA THR A 159 9.82 6.58 5.35
C THR A 159 9.20 5.58 4.37
N LEU A 160 8.14 5.97 3.68
CA LEU A 160 7.43 5.11 2.73
C LEU A 160 8.30 4.79 1.51
N LEU A 161 8.76 5.81 0.82
CA LEU A 161 9.50 5.65 -0.44
C LEU A 161 10.87 5.01 -0.23
N GLY A 162 11.52 5.33 0.90
CA GLY A 162 12.82 4.75 1.26
C GLY A 162 12.76 3.23 1.44
N ARG A 163 11.68 2.70 1.99
CA ARG A 163 11.49 1.25 2.11
C ARG A 163 11.32 0.56 0.77
N LEU A 164 10.58 1.17 -0.15
CA LEU A 164 10.41 0.65 -1.51
C LEU A 164 11.72 0.66 -2.29
N VAL A 165 12.50 1.73 -2.17
CA VAL A 165 13.84 1.83 -2.77
C VAL A 165 14.75 0.74 -2.22
N THR A 166 14.79 0.56 -0.91
CA THR A 166 15.64 -0.47 -0.28
C THR A 166 15.23 -1.88 -0.70
N ALA A 167 13.92 -2.13 -0.83
CA ALA A 167 13.43 -3.45 -1.22
C ALA A 167 13.87 -3.86 -2.63
N TYR A 168 13.87 -2.95 -3.58
CA TYR A 168 14.08 -3.25 -5.01
C TYR A 168 15.30 -2.59 -5.63
N ASP A 169 16.09 -1.88 -4.86
CA ASP A 169 17.19 -1.03 -5.39
C ASP A 169 16.67 -0.07 -6.48
N ALA A 170 15.56 0.59 -6.18
CA ALA A 170 14.77 1.36 -7.13
C ALA A 170 15.18 2.85 -7.18
N TYR A 171 14.77 3.52 -8.24
CA TYR A 171 14.82 4.98 -8.37
C TYR A 171 13.49 5.58 -7.93
N ILE A 172 13.55 6.79 -7.32
CA ILE A 172 12.35 7.54 -6.97
C ILE A 172 12.10 8.64 -8.00
N VAL A 173 10.85 8.76 -8.42
CA VAL A 173 10.32 9.93 -9.12
C VAL A 173 9.42 10.69 -8.14
N HIS A 174 9.92 11.79 -7.61
CA HIS A 174 9.22 12.63 -6.66
C HIS A 174 8.14 13.50 -7.32
N PHE A 175 7.14 13.86 -6.55
CA PHE A 175 6.09 14.79 -6.95
C PHE A 175 5.98 15.93 -5.92
N PRO A 176 6.88 16.91 -5.95
CA PRO A 176 7.01 17.95 -4.92
C PRO A 176 5.97 19.06 -5.10
N VAL A 177 4.71 18.71 -4.97
CA VAL A 177 3.57 19.63 -5.03
C VAL A 177 2.71 19.47 -3.77
N PRO A 178 1.86 20.45 -3.43
CA PRO A 178 0.87 20.29 -2.37
C PRO A 178 -0.05 19.11 -2.65
N ALA A 179 -0.57 18.49 -1.59
CA ALA A 179 -1.63 17.48 -1.72
C ALA A 179 -2.89 18.09 -2.31
N PHE A 180 -3.25 19.29 -1.83
CA PHE A 180 -4.33 20.13 -2.33
C PHE A 180 -3.82 21.55 -2.53
N PHE A 181 -4.09 22.12 -3.68
CA PHE A 181 -3.79 23.52 -3.97
C PHE A 181 -4.88 24.41 -3.35
N ASP A 182 -4.50 25.61 -2.94
CA ASP A 182 -5.47 26.60 -2.48
C ASP A 182 -6.31 27.16 -3.65
N TYR A 183 -5.74 27.18 -4.85
CA TYR A 183 -6.37 27.70 -6.06
C TYR A 183 -6.21 26.72 -7.22
N ALA A 184 -7.32 26.47 -7.92
CA ALA A 184 -7.31 25.55 -9.08
C ALA A 184 -6.44 26.08 -10.22
N ASP A 185 -6.43 27.39 -10.48
CA ASP A 185 -5.60 28.01 -11.51
C ASP A 185 -4.11 27.96 -11.19
N THR A 186 -3.73 27.98 -9.91
CA THR A 186 -2.34 27.74 -9.47
C THR A 186 -1.91 26.32 -9.80
N LYS A 187 -2.78 25.33 -9.53
CA LYS A 187 -2.52 23.95 -9.94
C LYS A 187 -2.36 23.85 -11.46
N ASP A 188 -3.26 24.42 -12.22
CA ASP A 188 -3.22 24.39 -13.69
C ASP A 188 -1.92 25.01 -14.23
N ALA A 189 -1.46 26.11 -13.63
CA ALA A 189 -0.17 26.72 -13.96
C ALA A 189 1.00 25.80 -13.63
N MET A 190 0.99 25.17 -12.44
CA MET A 190 2.04 24.25 -12.01
C MET A 190 2.12 23.04 -12.92
N TRP A 191 0.99 22.50 -13.39
CA TRP A 191 0.95 21.37 -14.34
C TRP A 191 1.57 21.70 -15.70
N ARG A 192 1.73 22.97 -16.06
CA ARG A 192 2.42 23.39 -17.29
C ARG A 192 3.94 23.47 -17.11
N GLU A 193 4.47 23.47 -15.88
CA GLU A 193 5.90 23.48 -15.63
C GLU A 193 6.59 22.20 -16.17
N ARG A 194 7.74 22.38 -16.81
CA ARG A 194 8.45 21.24 -17.41
C ARG A 194 8.84 20.15 -16.41
N SER A 195 9.21 20.55 -15.20
CA SER A 195 9.55 19.60 -14.13
C SER A 195 8.34 18.78 -13.66
N VAL A 196 7.19 19.40 -13.55
CA VAL A 196 5.93 18.73 -13.23
C VAL A 196 5.47 17.83 -14.38
N GLN A 197 5.57 18.30 -15.61
CA GLN A 197 5.26 17.52 -16.81
C GLN A 197 6.11 16.25 -16.89
N ALA A 198 7.37 16.30 -16.48
CA ALA A 198 8.24 15.13 -16.43
C ALA A 198 7.72 14.06 -15.46
N THR A 199 7.27 14.46 -14.26
CA THR A 199 6.64 13.55 -13.30
C THR A 199 5.30 13.00 -13.82
N LEU A 200 4.46 13.85 -14.41
CA LEU A 200 3.18 13.43 -14.97
C LEU A 200 3.37 12.41 -16.12
N ARG A 201 4.40 12.56 -16.93
CA ARG A 201 4.77 11.55 -17.93
C ARG A 201 5.18 10.24 -17.30
N ALA A 202 5.96 10.27 -16.21
CA ALA A 202 6.33 9.07 -15.47
C ALA A 202 5.10 8.38 -14.86
N GLN A 203 4.16 9.16 -14.33
CA GLN A 203 2.88 8.61 -13.80
C GLN A 203 2.08 7.89 -14.89
N ARG A 204 2.05 8.39 -16.11
CA ARG A 204 1.37 7.73 -17.24
C ARG A 204 2.02 6.41 -17.69
N LYS A 205 3.26 6.15 -17.29
CA LYS A 205 3.99 4.91 -17.59
C LYS A 205 3.97 3.90 -16.43
N VAL A 206 3.24 4.18 -15.39
CA VAL A 206 3.11 3.28 -14.23
C VAL A 206 2.43 1.99 -14.66
N ASP A 207 3.01 0.87 -14.25
CA ASP A 207 2.51 -0.49 -14.53
C ASP A 207 1.60 -0.99 -13.41
N VAL A 208 1.94 -0.65 -12.17
CA VAL A 208 1.24 -1.04 -10.95
C VAL A 208 1.08 0.17 -10.05
N ALA A 209 -0.14 0.49 -9.66
CA ALA A 209 -0.43 1.50 -8.65
C ALA A 209 -0.78 0.84 -7.32
N LEU A 210 -0.19 1.35 -6.24
CA LEU A 210 -0.50 0.97 -4.87
C LEU A 210 -1.12 2.16 -4.15
N PHE A 211 -2.30 1.97 -3.60
CA PHE A 211 -2.99 2.99 -2.83
C PHE A 211 -3.93 2.37 -1.79
N GLY A 212 -4.22 3.15 -0.77
CA GLY A 212 -5.26 2.84 0.20
C GLY A 212 -6.52 3.64 -0.06
N ILE A 213 -7.38 3.68 0.93
CA ILE A 213 -8.55 4.54 0.96
C ILE A 213 -8.52 5.39 2.22
N GLY A 214 -8.86 6.66 2.08
CA GLY A 214 -8.97 7.59 3.20
C GLY A 214 -10.39 7.66 3.73
N ALA A 215 -10.58 7.60 5.06
CA ALA A 215 -11.85 7.80 5.72
C ALA A 215 -11.72 8.81 6.83
N PHE A 216 -12.82 9.53 7.15
CA PHE A 216 -12.83 10.61 8.14
C PHE A 216 -12.59 10.16 9.58
N GLY A 217 -12.88 8.95 9.93
CA GLY A 217 -12.82 8.47 11.30
C GLY A 217 -12.21 7.10 11.42
N GLY A 218 -12.44 6.48 12.58
CA GLY A 218 -11.98 5.16 12.91
C GLY A 218 -10.81 5.15 13.88
N ALA A 219 -10.42 3.96 14.36
CA ALA A 219 -9.35 3.78 15.33
C ALA A 219 -7.97 4.16 14.78
N ILE A 220 -7.78 4.03 13.48
CA ILE A 220 -6.58 4.47 12.76
C ILE A 220 -7.05 5.51 11.74
N PRO A 221 -7.00 6.82 12.06
CA PRO A 221 -7.45 7.87 11.17
C PRO A 221 -6.55 7.96 9.93
N SER A 222 -7.15 8.27 8.79
CA SER A 222 -6.41 8.47 7.55
C SER A 222 -5.62 9.77 7.60
N HIS A 223 -4.38 9.75 7.14
CA HIS A 223 -3.45 10.87 7.23
C HIS A 223 -3.98 12.13 6.53
N VAL A 224 -4.69 12.00 5.44
CA VAL A 224 -5.30 13.14 4.72
C VAL A 224 -6.26 13.95 5.61
N TYR A 225 -6.90 13.34 6.59
CA TYR A 225 -7.84 14.01 7.50
C TYR A 225 -7.24 14.33 8.89
N SER A 226 -6.17 13.66 9.28
CA SER A 226 -5.49 13.85 10.58
C SER A 226 -4.17 14.62 10.49
N GLY A 227 -3.61 14.76 9.30
CA GLY A 227 -2.27 15.30 9.06
C GLY A 227 -2.21 16.80 8.78
N GLY A 228 -3.29 17.55 8.96
CA GLY A 228 -3.32 19.00 8.79
C GLY A 228 -3.66 19.49 7.37
N TYR A 229 -4.20 18.63 6.51
CA TYR A 229 -4.64 18.99 5.15
C TYR A 229 -5.98 19.73 5.16
N PHE A 230 -6.87 19.40 6.08
CA PHE A 230 -8.19 20.02 6.28
C PHE A 230 -8.40 20.38 7.74
N ASP A 231 -8.90 21.58 7.99
CA ASP A 231 -9.38 21.95 9.32
C ASP A 231 -10.78 21.34 9.58
N ALA A 232 -11.29 21.51 10.82
CA ALA A 232 -12.59 20.96 11.18
C ALA A 232 -13.76 21.55 10.35
N ALA A 233 -13.68 22.82 9.98
CA ALA A 233 -14.70 23.47 9.16
C ALA A 233 -14.70 22.90 7.74
N ALA A 234 -13.53 22.73 7.14
CA ALA A 234 -13.40 22.11 5.81
C ALA A 234 -13.91 20.66 5.81
N GLN A 235 -13.59 19.87 6.82
CA GLN A 235 -14.10 18.50 6.97
C GLN A 235 -15.63 18.45 7.08
N ARG A 236 -16.24 19.39 7.84
CA ARG A 236 -17.71 19.46 7.91
C ARG A 236 -18.33 19.79 6.55
N THR A 237 -17.77 20.74 5.82
CA THR A 237 -18.23 21.09 4.47
C THR A 237 -18.18 19.88 3.53
N LEU A 238 -17.11 19.11 3.56
CA LEU A 238 -16.98 17.90 2.75
C LEU A 238 -18.04 16.86 3.09
N ARG A 239 -18.31 16.65 4.38
CA ARG A 239 -19.37 15.74 4.83
C ARG A 239 -20.75 16.21 4.37
N GLU A 240 -21.05 17.49 4.47
CA GLU A 240 -22.30 18.10 3.99
C GLU A 240 -22.48 17.90 2.47
N GLN A 241 -21.39 17.89 1.70
CA GLN A 241 -21.38 17.58 0.28
C GLN A 241 -21.50 16.09 -0.05
N GLY A 242 -21.63 15.24 0.97
CA GLY A 242 -21.77 13.79 0.84
C GLY A 242 -20.46 13.04 0.64
N VAL A 243 -19.32 13.68 0.89
CA VAL A 243 -18.00 13.03 0.81
C VAL A 243 -17.85 12.01 1.93
N VAL A 244 -17.50 10.79 1.57
CA VAL A 244 -17.25 9.67 2.52
C VAL A 244 -15.77 9.40 2.73
N GLY A 245 -14.91 9.85 1.84
CA GLY A 245 -13.47 9.67 1.89
C GLY A 245 -12.81 9.95 0.55
N ASP A 246 -11.63 9.38 0.34
CA ASP A 246 -10.83 9.61 -0.86
C ASP A 246 -10.05 8.37 -1.32
N ILE A 247 -9.62 8.41 -2.57
CA ILE A 247 -8.52 7.62 -3.11
C ILE A 247 -7.51 8.56 -3.77
N CYS A 248 -6.22 8.38 -3.50
CA CYS A 248 -5.16 9.20 -4.09
C CYS A 248 -5.42 10.71 -3.95
N THR A 249 -6.00 11.17 -2.83
CA THR A 249 -6.46 12.55 -2.57
C THR A 249 -7.70 13.01 -3.38
N ILE A 250 -8.26 12.18 -4.22
CA ILE A 250 -9.54 12.48 -4.92
C ILE A 250 -10.71 12.09 -4.01
N LEU A 251 -11.50 13.09 -3.63
CA LEU A 251 -12.65 12.94 -2.74
C LEU A 251 -13.81 12.25 -3.46
N LEU A 252 -14.50 11.36 -2.76
CA LEU A 252 -15.56 10.52 -3.32
C LEU A 252 -16.84 10.64 -2.49
N ARG A 253 -17.99 10.62 -3.18
CA ARG A 253 -19.28 10.28 -2.57
C ARG A 253 -19.52 8.76 -2.61
N GLU A 254 -20.42 8.27 -1.80
CA GLU A 254 -20.68 6.81 -1.69
C GLU A 254 -21.12 6.18 -3.01
N ASP A 255 -21.80 6.93 -3.87
CA ASP A 255 -22.19 6.46 -5.21
C ASP A 255 -21.01 6.40 -6.21
N GLY A 256 -19.82 6.81 -5.81
CA GLY A 256 -18.62 6.88 -6.64
C GLY A 256 -18.45 8.19 -7.40
N SER A 257 -19.36 9.14 -7.26
CA SER A 257 -19.25 10.45 -7.93
C SER A 257 -18.14 11.32 -7.32
N TRP A 258 -17.43 12.07 -8.15
CA TRP A 258 -16.29 12.90 -7.73
C TRP A 258 -16.09 14.17 -8.60
N LYS A 259 -16.59 14.16 -9.84
CA LYS A 259 -16.26 15.19 -10.85
C LYS A 259 -16.75 16.58 -10.51
N ASP A 260 -17.87 16.71 -9.82
CA ASP A 260 -18.51 17.97 -9.46
C ASP A 260 -18.06 18.51 -8.10
N LEU A 261 -17.19 17.81 -7.39
CA LEU A 261 -16.59 18.30 -6.16
C LEU A 261 -15.46 19.30 -6.47
N GLU A 262 -15.65 20.56 -6.08
CA GLU A 262 -14.70 21.65 -6.37
C GLU A 262 -13.29 21.32 -5.83
N MET A 263 -13.19 20.75 -4.64
CA MET A 263 -11.91 20.40 -4.03
C MET A 263 -11.07 19.45 -4.91
N ASN A 264 -11.71 18.60 -5.71
CA ASN A 264 -11.01 17.68 -6.62
C ASN A 264 -10.30 18.40 -7.78
N ARG A 265 -10.72 19.60 -8.13
CA ARG A 265 -10.01 20.45 -9.10
C ARG A 265 -8.67 20.94 -8.56
N ARG A 266 -8.51 20.94 -7.25
CA ARG A 266 -7.30 21.38 -6.53
C ARG A 266 -6.46 20.22 -6.01
N ALA A 267 -6.94 18.99 -6.12
CA ALA A 267 -6.23 17.80 -5.67
C ALA A 267 -5.08 17.43 -6.62
N SER A 268 -3.98 16.98 -6.07
CA SER A 268 -2.78 16.63 -6.85
C SER A 268 -2.77 15.21 -7.40
N GLY A 269 -3.53 14.31 -6.81
CA GLY A 269 -3.54 12.90 -7.18
C GLY A 269 -4.24 12.62 -8.52
N PRO A 270 -3.99 11.43 -9.08
CA PRO A 270 -4.68 10.99 -10.28
C PRO A 270 -6.18 10.79 -10.01
N THR A 271 -6.99 11.20 -10.96
CA THR A 271 -8.44 10.94 -10.91
C THR A 271 -8.72 9.44 -11.11
N PRO A 272 -9.90 8.95 -10.72
CA PRO A 272 -10.30 7.58 -11.03
C PRO A 272 -10.21 7.25 -12.52
N THR A 273 -10.55 8.19 -13.38
CA THR A 273 -10.42 8.02 -14.85
C THR A 273 -8.95 7.85 -15.27
N GLU A 274 -8.05 8.67 -14.74
CA GLU A 274 -6.62 8.56 -15.01
C GLU A 274 -6.05 7.24 -14.46
N LEU A 275 -6.48 6.80 -13.27
CA LEU A 275 -6.07 5.52 -12.70
C LEU A 275 -6.44 4.33 -13.61
N THR A 276 -7.55 4.37 -14.30
CA THR A 276 -7.97 3.26 -15.18
C THR A 276 -7.02 2.99 -16.34
N HIS A 277 -6.14 3.93 -16.66
CA HIS A 277 -5.09 3.73 -17.68
C HIS A 277 -3.88 2.94 -17.16
N ILE A 278 -3.77 2.74 -15.86
CA ILE A 278 -2.73 1.90 -15.25
C ILE A 278 -3.20 0.45 -15.29
N PRO A 279 -2.38 -0.49 -15.79
CA PRO A 279 -2.80 -1.89 -15.97
C PRO A 279 -3.25 -2.59 -14.68
N ARG A 280 -2.50 -2.40 -13.59
CA ARG A 280 -2.82 -3.01 -12.29
C ARG A 280 -2.96 -1.92 -11.23
N ARG A 281 -4.06 -1.96 -10.51
CA ARG A 281 -4.40 -0.95 -9.49
C ARG A 281 -4.78 -1.67 -8.21
N LEU A 282 -3.78 -1.80 -7.32
CA LEU A 282 -3.89 -2.51 -6.05
C LEU A 282 -4.35 -1.56 -4.96
N CYS A 283 -5.53 -1.79 -4.44
CA CYS A 283 -6.10 -1.11 -3.28
C CYS A 283 -5.99 -1.98 -2.05
N VAL A 284 -5.54 -1.40 -0.95
CA VAL A 284 -5.39 -2.07 0.34
C VAL A 284 -6.22 -1.35 1.38
N ALA A 285 -7.11 -2.07 2.04
CA ALA A 285 -8.03 -1.48 3.01
C ALA A 285 -8.24 -2.39 4.22
N SER A 286 -8.34 -1.81 5.41
CA SER A 286 -8.68 -2.52 6.64
C SER A 286 -9.61 -1.69 7.52
N GLY A 287 -10.48 -2.39 8.24
CA GLY A 287 -11.41 -1.79 9.20
C GLY A 287 -12.79 -1.49 8.61
N VAL A 288 -13.82 -1.91 9.36
CA VAL A 288 -15.25 -1.82 8.95
C VAL A 288 -15.68 -0.38 8.66
N HIS A 289 -15.11 0.60 9.37
CA HIS A 289 -15.43 2.02 9.18
C HIS A 289 -15.09 2.55 7.77
N ARG A 290 -14.31 1.82 6.99
CA ARG A 290 -13.98 2.15 5.61
C ARG A 290 -14.94 1.60 4.57
N ALA A 291 -16.02 0.91 5.00
CA ALA A 291 -16.95 0.26 4.05
C ALA A 291 -17.57 1.24 3.04
N ALA A 292 -18.04 2.40 3.50
CA ALA A 292 -18.67 3.38 2.63
C ALA A 292 -17.70 3.93 1.57
N VAL A 293 -16.49 4.30 1.96
CA VAL A 293 -15.48 4.84 1.03
C VAL A 293 -14.92 3.75 0.12
N LEU A 294 -14.77 2.52 0.61
CA LEU A 294 -14.35 1.40 -0.23
C LEU A 294 -15.40 1.11 -1.31
N ARG A 295 -16.67 1.11 -0.96
CA ARG A 295 -17.77 0.98 -1.92
C ARG A 295 -17.74 2.09 -2.96
N ALA A 296 -17.54 3.32 -2.55
CA ALA A 296 -17.36 4.46 -3.45
C ALA A 296 -16.19 4.23 -4.42
N ALA A 297 -15.04 3.84 -3.91
CA ALA A 297 -13.83 3.58 -4.70
C ALA A 297 -14.05 2.45 -5.72
N LEU A 298 -14.69 1.36 -5.32
CA LEU A 298 -15.02 0.24 -6.22
C LEU A 298 -15.99 0.66 -7.32
N ARG A 299 -16.96 1.51 -7.02
CA ARG A 299 -17.91 2.06 -8.00
C ARG A 299 -17.28 2.95 -9.04
N THR A 300 -16.11 3.54 -8.76
CA THR A 300 -15.37 4.32 -9.75
C THR A 300 -14.72 3.46 -10.85
N GLY A 301 -14.57 2.16 -10.63
CA GLY A 301 -13.83 1.28 -11.53
C GLY A 301 -12.30 1.38 -11.43
N ALA A 302 -11.79 2.13 -10.47
CA ALA A 302 -10.34 2.37 -10.32
C ALA A 302 -9.55 1.19 -9.74
N ILE A 303 -10.21 0.18 -9.19
CA ILE A 303 -9.56 -0.94 -8.48
C ILE A 303 -9.60 -2.20 -9.32
N THR A 304 -8.44 -2.77 -9.61
CA THR A 304 -8.32 -4.10 -10.27
C THR A 304 -8.07 -5.22 -9.26
N ASP A 305 -7.37 -4.91 -8.19
CA ASP A 305 -6.99 -5.85 -7.14
C ASP A 305 -7.27 -5.21 -5.78
N LEU A 306 -7.95 -5.95 -4.91
CA LEU A 306 -8.33 -5.49 -3.59
C LEU A 306 -7.86 -6.49 -2.54
N VAL A 307 -7.13 -6.00 -1.54
CA VAL A 307 -6.77 -6.75 -0.34
C VAL A 307 -7.44 -6.09 0.86
N LEU A 308 -8.21 -6.86 1.61
CA LEU A 308 -8.98 -6.35 2.74
C LEU A 308 -9.19 -7.45 3.78
N ASP A 309 -9.55 -7.06 5.01
CA ASP A 309 -9.95 -8.01 6.04
C ASP A 309 -11.38 -8.50 5.83
N GLU A 310 -11.66 -9.68 6.37
CA GLU A 310 -12.95 -10.35 6.20
C GLU A 310 -14.13 -9.54 6.75
N GLN A 311 -13.96 -8.87 7.88
CA GLN A 311 -15.04 -8.06 8.49
C GLN A 311 -15.41 -6.88 7.59
N LEU A 312 -14.43 -6.19 7.00
CA LEU A 312 -14.67 -5.14 6.02
C LEU A 312 -15.37 -5.72 4.78
N GLY A 313 -14.96 -6.89 4.32
CA GLY A 313 -15.58 -7.59 3.18
C GLY A 313 -17.04 -7.90 3.42
N ARG A 314 -17.41 -8.38 4.61
CA ARG A 314 -18.80 -8.61 4.98
C ARG A 314 -19.62 -7.32 5.00
N ALA A 315 -19.09 -6.27 5.62
CA ALA A 315 -19.75 -4.95 5.65
C ALA A 315 -19.99 -4.38 4.26
N LEU A 316 -19.10 -4.68 3.32
CA LEU A 316 -19.21 -4.25 1.93
C LEU A 316 -20.40 -4.88 1.19
N ILE A 317 -20.78 -6.10 1.56
CA ILE A 317 -21.83 -6.90 0.91
C ILE A 317 -23.21 -6.76 1.60
N GLU A 318 -23.25 -6.46 2.89
CA GLU A 318 -24.48 -6.43 3.70
C GLU A 318 -25.43 -5.27 3.39
N LYS A 319 -25.11 -4.35 2.47
CA LYS A 319 -25.96 -3.22 2.05
C LYS A 319 -26.46 -3.37 0.61
#